data_876f388d06ef97d9bb9596fc9a5b8aea
#
_entry.id   876f388d06ef97d9bb9596fc9a5b8aea
#
_cell.length_a   1.000
_cell.length_b   1.000
_cell.length_c   1.000
_cell.angle_alpha   90.00
_cell.angle_beta   90.00
_cell.angle_gamma   90.00
#
_symmetry.space_group_name_H-M   'P 1'
#
loop_
_entity.id
_entity.type
_entity.pdbx_description
1 polymer ?
#
loop_
_entity_poly.entity_id
_entity_poly.type
_entity_poly.pdbx_seq_one_letter_code
_entity_poly.pdbx_strand_id
1 'polypeptide(L)'
;MTGATQAKLWYSWWLELPLPKEHLTVMQFLRTLARFFVAVQLLPALEGGEETLVGGQAVLEGVMMRSPHAWAIACRKPSGEVSTHSEPLERLSEKHKWMGWPVLRGVMTLGHAMTLGFRALKFSANVALDELQSPAEEGAPQKKKLEISGWIAAVNIVFSVGFFIFMYKFLPLLATTELKRVNPVFGQQVVFNLVDGLIRLALFLLFIWGTSLWKDIRRVYQYHGAEHKTVFAFEDGNSLDTATVQGYSTYHPRCGTSFLMTVMIISIFVYMLFPVTTFWARFAIRIVLLPVITGLSYEIIRFAAKHRGSLFALMTAPGLWLQRITTQPPEDAQAECAIVALDHAMSLEKQRGGELVIA
;
A
#
# COMPACT_ATOMS: atom_id res chain seq x y z
N MET A 1 34.79 21.21 15.08
CA MET A 1 34.56 19.75 15.19
C MET A 1 33.07 19.53 14.92
N THR A 2 32.74 19.00 13.77
CA THR A 2 31.39 18.89 13.23
C THR A 2 30.64 17.71 13.88
N GLY A 3 29.33 17.85 14.12
CA GLY A 3 28.47 16.87 14.82
C GLY A 3 28.50 15.43 14.30
N ALA A 4 29.02 15.21 13.09
CA ALA A 4 29.24 13.87 12.50
C ALA A 4 30.32 13.04 13.21
N THR A 5 31.30 13.70 13.85
CA THR A 5 32.40 13.03 14.57
C THR A 5 31.96 12.56 15.96
N GLN A 6 31.06 13.28 16.62
CA GLN A 6 30.49 12.85 17.90
C GLN A 6 29.53 11.68 17.75
N ALA A 7 28.72 11.64 16.69
CA ALA A 7 27.81 10.51 16.42
C ALA A 7 28.59 9.19 16.18
N LYS A 8 29.75 9.23 15.52
CA LYS A 8 30.61 8.04 15.32
C LYS A 8 31.19 7.49 16.60
N LEU A 9 31.57 8.35 17.56
CA LEU A 9 32.15 7.94 18.86
C LEU A 9 31.11 7.30 19.80
N TRP A 10 29.86 7.76 19.77
CA TRP A 10 28.75 7.14 20.51
C TRP A 10 28.36 5.77 19.93
N TYR A 11 28.49 5.58 18.63
CA TYR A 11 28.15 4.33 17.94
C TYR A 11 29.12 3.18 18.25
N SER A 12 30.43 3.48 18.42
CA SER A 12 31.45 2.47 18.76
C SER A 12 31.34 1.96 20.19
N TRP A 13 30.96 2.82 21.11
CA TRP A 13 30.88 2.49 22.57
C TRP A 13 29.74 1.49 22.89
N TRP A 14 28.65 1.51 22.09
CA TRP A 14 27.51 0.59 22.28
C TRP A 14 27.76 -0.82 21.72
N LEU A 15 28.76 -1.00 20.88
CA LEU A 15 29.05 -2.26 20.20
C LEU A 15 29.88 -3.24 21.05
N GLU A 16 30.58 -2.76 22.08
CA GLU A 16 31.62 -3.54 22.77
C GLU A 16 31.30 -4.01 24.21
N LEU A 17 30.05 -3.85 24.69
CA LEU A 17 29.71 -4.32 26.04
C LEU A 17 29.42 -5.84 26.07
N PRO A 18 30.24 -6.68 26.72
CA PRO A 18 29.99 -8.10 26.90
C PRO A 18 28.84 -8.32 27.90
N LEU A 19 27.89 -9.19 27.57
CA LEU A 19 26.75 -9.53 28.42
C LEU A 19 26.79 -10.97 28.91
N PRO A 20 26.32 -11.24 30.15
CA PRO A 20 26.19 -12.61 30.70
C PRO A 20 25.08 -13.39 29.93
N LYS A 21 25.31 -14.71 29.79
CA LYS A 21 24.58 -15.58 28.84
C LYS A 21 23.16 -15.95 29.21
N GLU A 22 22.60 -15.62 30.35
CA GLU A 22 21.33 -16.18 30.85
C GLU A 22 20.11 -15.24 30.86
N HIS A 23 20.28 -13.93 30.53
CA HIS A 23 19.15 -13.00 30.39
C HIS A 23 19.00 -12.46 28.95
N LEU A 24 19.38 -13.28 27.98
CA LEU A 24 19.65 -12.84 26.59
C LEU A 24 18.42 -12.46 25.75
N THR A 25 17.23 -12.93 26.09
CA THR A 25 16.10 -12.90 25.14
C THR A 25 15.40 -11.55 25.03
N VAL A 26 15.03 -10.91 26.15
CA VAL A 26 14.27 -9.65 26.10
C VAL A 26 15.19 -8.44 25.87
N MET A 27 16.37 -8.43 26.47
CA MET A 27 17.33 -7.32 26.32
C MET A 27 17.96 -7.30 24.92
N GLN A 28 18.28 -8.45 24.36
CA GLN A 28 18.76 -8.54 22.97
C GLN A 28 17.66 -8.11 22.00
N PHE A 29 16.42 -8.49 22.25
CA PHE A 29 15.28 -8.06 21.50
C PHE A 29 15.12 -6.53 21.53
N LEU A 30 15.11 -5.91 22.71
CA LEU A 30 14.99 -4.46 22.85
C LEU A 30 16.16 -3.71 22.19
N ARG A 31 17.40 -4.26 22.29
CA ARG A 31 18.57 -3.69 21.61
C ARG A 31 18.50 -3.83 20.10
N THR A 32 18.05 -4.97 19.59
CA THR A 32 17.87 -5.18 18.16
C THR A 32 16.77 -4.27 17.62
N LEU A 33 15.67 -4.12 18.36
CA LEU A 33 14.60 -3.19 18.04
C LEU A 33 15.09 -1.74 18.06
N ALA A 34 15.85 -1.34 19.08
CA ALA A 34 16.42 0.00 19.17
C ALA A 34 17.43 0.29 18.06
N ARG A 35 18.33 -0.65 17.73
CA ARG A 35 19.27 -0.53 16.60
C ARG A 35 18.54 -0.42 15.27
N PHE A 36 17.50 -1.23 15.10
CA PHE A 36 16.64 -1.19 13.94
C PHE A 36 15.92 0.17 13.80
N PHE A 37 15.35 0.70 14.90
CA PHE A 37 14.74 2.03 14.92
C PHE A 37 15.74 3.13 14.60
N VAL A 38 16.94 3.09 15.15
CA VAL A 38 18.01 4.06 14.85
C VAL A 38 18.44 3.95 13.38
N ALA A 39 18.63 2.75 12.85
CA ALA A 39 18.98 2.55 11.44
C ALA A 39 17.89 3.10 10.50
N VAL A 40 16.61 2.86 10.82
CA VAL A 40 15.47 3.38 10.04
C VAL A 40 15.37 4.91 10.14
N GLN A 41 15.72 5.51 11.29
CA GLN A 41 15.73 6.97 11.45
C GLN A 41 16.86 7.66 10.68
N LEU A 42 17.93 6.94 10.33
CA LEU A 42 19.02 7.48 9.50
C LEU A 42 18.68 7.49 8.01
N LEU A 43 17.71 6.69 7.55
CA LEU A 43 17.27 6.65 6.15
C LEU A 43 16.78 8.02 5.63
N PRO A 44 15.96 8.80 6.38
CA PRO A 44 15.52 10.13 5.93
C PRO A 44 16.63 11.16 5.84
N ALA A 45 17.69 11.03 6.64
CA ALA A 45 18.83 11.96 6.60
C ALA A 45 19.63 11.87 5.28
N LEU A 46 19.42 10.80 4.50
CA LEU A 46 20.00 10.60 3.17
C LEU A 46 19.08 11.12 2.05
N GLU A 47 17.89 11.64 2.40
CA GLU A 47 16.89 12.08 1.43
C GLU A 47 17.01 13.59 1.18
N GLY A 48 17.31 13.99 -0.05
CA GLY A 48 17.21 15.36 -0.55
C GLY A 48 16.02 15.51 -1.50
N GLY A 49 15.26 16.59 -1.36
CA GLY A 49 14.20 16.99 -2.31
C GLY A 49 12.78 16.58 -1.96
N GLU A 50 11.84 17.52 -2.08
CA GLU A 50 10.40 17.28 -2.01
C GLU A 50 9.90 16.80 -3.38
N GLU A 51 9.25 15.64 -3.45
CA GLU A 51 8.61 15.15 -4.66
C GLU A 51 7.10 15.43 -4.58
N THR A 52 6.53 15.97 -5.66
CA THR A 52 5.08 16.01 -5.84
C THR A 52 4.59 14.59 -6.12
N LEU A 53 4.18 13.88 -5.10
CA LEU A 53 3.71 12.52 -5.23
C LEU A 53 2.25 12.52 -5.69
N VAL A 54 2.05 12.35 -6.99
CA VAL A 54 0.75 11.98 -7.55
C VAL A 54 0.63 10.46 -7.49
N GLY A 55 -0.55 9.97 -7.23
CA GLY A 55 -0.86 8.54 -7.23
C GLY A 55 -2.36 8.34 -7.21
N GLY A 56 -2.80 7.12 -7.43
CA GLY A 56 -4.22 6.82 -7.52
C GLY A 56 -4.59 5.45 -6.98
N GLN A 57 -5.83 5.10 -7.28
CA GLN A 57 -6.40 3.81 -6.97
C GLN A 57 -7.54 3.53 -7.95
N ALA A 58 -7.49 2.37 -8.61
CA ALA A 58 -8.62 1.90 -9.39
C ALA A 58 -9.81 1.56 -8.49
N VAL A 59 -11.01 1.88 -8.98
CA VAL A 59 -12.28 1.54 -8.35
C VAL A 59 -13.20 0.91 -9.38
N LEU A 60 -14.44 0.58 -9.01
CA LEU A 60 -15.42 0.06 -9.95
C LEU A 60 -15.72 1.13 -11.00
N GLU A 61 -15.51 0.79 -12.28
CA GLU A 61 -15.75 1.66 -13.44
C GLU A 61 -15.10 3.04 -13.35
N GLY A 62 -13.94 3.16 -12.66
CA GLY A 62 -13.30 4.46 -12.49
C GLY A 62 -11.92 4.43 -11.85
N VAL A 63 -11.39 5.64 -11.69
CA VAL A 63 -10.09 5.88 -11.05
C VAL A 63 -10.23 7.03 -10.06
N MET A 64 -9.64 6.86 -8.87
CA MET A 64 -9.37 7.93 -7.93
C MET A 64 -7.92 8.36 -8.09
N MET A 65 -7.68 9.66 -8.21
CA MET A 65 -6.36 10.27 -8.23
C MET A 65 -6.18 11.21 -7.04
N ARG A 66 -4.98 11.29 -6.52
CA ARG A 66 -4.62 12.21 -5.43
C ARG A 66 -3.37 13.00 -5.78
N SER A 67 -3.36 14.23 -5.36
CA SER A 67 -2.22 15.13 -5.26
C SER A 67 -1.84 15.34 -3.78
N PRO A 68 -0.84 16.15 -3.44
CA PRO A 68 -0.48 16.43 -2.05
C PRO A 68 -1.63 16.93 -1.16
N HIS A 69 -2.50 17.84 -1.66
CA HIS A 69 -3.55 18.49 -0.87
C HIS A 69 -4.95 18.35 -1.48
N ALA A 70 -5.11 17.47 -2.50
CA ALA A 70 -6.40 17.21 -3.11
C ALA A 70 -6.54 15.77 -3.55
N TRP A 71 -7.77 15.31 -3.70
CA TRP A 71 -8.08 14.07 -4.39
C TRP A 71 -9.33 14.25 -5.23
N ALA A 72 -9.41 13.49 -6.30
CA ALA A 72 -10.57 13.42 -7.15
C ALA A 72 -10.81 12.00 -7.64
N ILE A 73 -12.07 11.72 -7.99
CA ILE A 73 -12.49 10.44 -8.55
C ILE A 73 -13.31 10.71 -9.80
N ALA A 74 -13.11 9.89 -10.81
CA ALA A 74 -13.94 9.86 -12.01
C ALA A 74 -14.40 8.43 -12.26
N CYS A 75 -15.71 8.24 -12.38
CA CYS A 75 -16.33 6.95 -12.64
C CYS A 75 -17.21 7.07 -13.89
N ARG A 76 -17.12 6.10 -14.79
CA ARG A 76 -17.96 6.02 -15.98
C ARG A 76 -19.26 5.32 -15.64
N LYS A 77 -20.36 5.99 -15.92
CA LYS A 77 -21.68 5.40 -15.85
C LYS A 77 -21.91 4.45 -17.03
N PRO A 78 -22.82 3.47 -16.94
CA PRO A 78 -23.25 2.65 -18.09
C PRO A 78 -23.79 3.48 -19.26
N SER A 79 -24.34 4.68 -19.02
CA SER A 79 -24.74 5.66 -20.06
C SER A 79 -23.55 6.19 -20.89
N GLY A 80 -22.31 5.97 -20.43
CA GLY A 80 -21.08 6.53 -21.02
C GLY A 80 -20.65 7.86 -20.43
N GLU A 81 -21.48 8.55 -19.65
CA GLU A 81 -21.15 9.81 -18.95
C GLU A 81 -20.12 9.56 -17.84
N VAL A 82 -19.19 10.50 -17.65
CA VAL A 82 -18.21 10.45 -16.55
C VAL A 82 -18.72 11.30 -15.38
N SER A 83 -18.97 10.63 -14.25
CA SER A 83 -19.30 11.27 -12.97
C SER A 83 -18.04 11.54 -12.19
N THR A 84 -17.87 12.77 -11.71
CA THR A 84 -16.67 13.21 -10.97
C THR A 84 -17.01 13.72 -9.58
N HIS A 85 -16.06 13.57 -8.66
CA HIS A 85 -16.11 14.18 -7.35
C HIS A 85 -14.70 14.54 -6.92
N SER A 86 -14.50 15.71 -6.32
CA SER A 86 -13.20 16.16 -5.84
C SER A 86 -13.33 16.85 -4.50
N GLU A 87 -12.38 16.60 -3.61
CA GLU A 87 -12.30 17.20 -2.28
C GLU A 87 -10.86 17.57 -1.92
N PRO A 88 -10.68 18.63 -1.12
CA PRO A 88 -9.39 18.94 -0.53
C PRO A 88 -8.95 17.84 0.45
N LEU A 89 -7.63 17.63 0.53
CA LEU A 89 -6.97 16.68 1.38
C LEU A 89 -6.12 17.41 2.42
N GLU A 90 -6.41 17.18 3.71
CA GLU A 90 -5.56 17.70 4.78
C GLU A 90 -4.43 16.69 5.06
N ARG A 91 -3.18 17.13 5.04
CA ARG A 91 -2.05 16.32 5.46
C ARG A 91 -1.98 16.25 6.98
N LEU A 92 -2.17 15.06 7.54
CA LEU A 92 -2.10 14.81 8.98
C LEU A 92 -0.71 15.14 9.56
N SER A 93 0.37 14.97 8.76
CA SER A 93 1.74 15.30 9.16
C SER A 93 1.98 16.82 9.30
N GLU A 94 1.20 17.66 8.63
CA GLU A 94 1.26 19.13 8.79
C GLU A 94 0.59 19.56 10.09
N LYS A 95 -0.51 18.90 10.48
CA LYS A 95 -1.18 19.13 11.77
C LYS A 95 -0.40 18.62 12.97
N HIS A 96 0.25 17.47 12.81
CA HIS A 96 0.93 16.78 13.91
C HIS A 96 2.32 16.30 13.47
N LYS A 97 3.36 17.06 13.80
CA LYS A 97 4.77 16.81 13.39
C LYS A 97 5.26 15.38 13.71
N TRP A 98 4.79 14.76 14.80
CA TRP A 98 5.18 13.40 15.18
C TRP A 98 4.67 12.31 14.19
N MET A 99 3.59 12.59 13.44
CA MET A 99 3.09 11.70 12.39
C MET A 99 4.02 11.64 11.17
N GLY A 100 4.94 12.62 11.04
CA GLY A 100 6.00 12.62 10.02
C GLY A 100 7.23 11.79 10.40
N TRP A 101 7.29 11.19 11.61
CA TRP A 101 8.45 10.38 12.02
C TRP A 101 8.56 9.10 11.20
N PRO A 102 9.79 8.63 10.93
CA PRO A 102 10.02 7.38 10.22
C PRO A 102 9.23 6.21 10.84
N VAL A 103 8.80 5.29 10.01
CA VAL A 103 7.90 4.17 10.35
C VAL A 103 6.46 4.63 10.66
N LEU A 104 6.27 5.61 11.55
CA LEU A 104 4.93 6.16 11.86
C LEU A 104 4.29 6.79 10.63
N ARG A 105 5.04 7.60 9.86
CA ARG A 105 4.52 8.20 8.62
C ARG A 105 4.04 7.15 7.63
N GLY A 106 4.72 6.00 7.52
CA GLY A 106 4.29 4.91 6.66
C GLY A 106 2.96 4.29 7.09
N VAL A 107 2.78 4.07 8.40
CA VAL A 107 1.51 3.57 8.96
C VAL A 107 0.39 4.59 8.74
N MET A 108 0.67 5.88 9.00
CA MET A 108 -0.32 6.96 8.84
C MET A 108 -0.70 7.16 7.36
N THR A 109 0.29 7.13 6.46
CA THR A 109 0.06 7.22 5.01
C THR A 109 -0.81 6.07 4.52
N LEU A 110 -0.54 4.83 4.97
CA LEU A 110 -1.38 3.68 4.61
C LEU A 110 -2.80 3.83 5.17
N GLY A 111 -2.95 4.20 6.45
CA GLY A 111 -4.26 4.43 7.07
C GLY A 111 -5.08 5.48 6.33
N HIS A 112 -4.43 6.58 5.91
CA HIS A 112 -5.04 7.62 5.11
C HIS A 112 -5.44 7.12 3.70
N ALA A 113 -4.53 6.40 3.03
CA ALA A 113 -4.82 5.80 1.72
C ALA A 113 -6.00 4.81 1.78
N MET A 114 -6.09 4.01 2.85
CA MET A 114 -7.24 3.11 3.07
C MET A 114 -8.56 3.89 3.27
N THR A 115 -8.52 4.98 4.03
CA THR A 115 -9.70 5.83 4.25
C THR A 115 -10.18 6.46 2.94
N LEU A 116 -9.26 6.99 2.13
CA LEU A 116 -9.57 7.55 0.81
C LEU A 116 -10.08 6.47 -0.14
N GLY A 117 -9.42 5.32 -0.18
CA GLY A 117 -9.85 4.19 -0.99
C GLY A 117 -11.26 3.72 -0.65
N PHE A 118 -11.62 3.71 0.64
CA PHE A 118 -12.98 3.37 1.06
C PHE A 118 -14.00 4.42 0.62
N ARG A 119 -13.68 5.73 0.70
CA ARG A 119 -14.54 6.80 0.19
C ARG A 119 -14.73 6.69 -1.32
N ALA A 120 -13.65 6.43 -2.05
CA ALA A 120 -13.68 6.24 -3.50
C ALA A 120 -14.53 5.03 -3.90
N LEU A 121 -14.36 3.89 -3.23
CA LEU A 121 -15.19 2.70 -3.46
C LEU A 121 -16.65 2.94 -3.15
N LYS A 122 -16.98 3.67 -2.07
CA LYS A 122 -18.37 4.04 -1.75
C LYS A 122 -18.96 4.92 -2.83
N PHE A 123 -18.20 5.91 -3.33
CA PHE A 123 -18.66 6.78 -4.42
C PHE A 123 -18.94 5.97 -5.69
N SER A 124 -17.99 5.12 -6.12
CA SER A 124 -18.14 4.34 -7.35
C SER A 124 -19.30 3.34 -7.25
N ALA A 125 -19.49 2.71 -6.09
CA ALA A 125 -20.62 1.82 -5.84
C ALA A 125 -21.96 2.57 -5.90
N ASN A 126 -22.03 3.78 -5.35
CA ASN A 126 -23.25 4.62 -5.43
C ASN A 126 -23.53 5.04 -6.87
N VAL A 127 -22.52 5.42 -7.67
CA VAL A 127 -22.70 5.75 -9.10
C VAL A 127 -23.27 4.55 -9.86
N ALA A 128 -22.76 3.34 -9.59
CA ALA A 128 -23.29 2.12 -10.22
C ALA A 128 -24.71 1.79 -9.77
N LEU A 129 -25.06 2.05 -8.50
CA LEU A 129 -26.40 1.78 -7.95
C LEU A 129 -27.43 2.81 -8.40
N ASP A 130 -27.08 4.10 -8.49
CA ASP A 130 -27.99 5.17 -8.91
C ASP A 130 -28.56 4.90 -10.33
N GLU A 131 -27.78 4.28 -11.19
CA GLU A 131 -28.21 3.97 -12.57
C GLU A 131 -29.04 2.69 -12.66
N LEU A 132 -28.83 1.70 -11.79
CA LEU A 132 -29.68 0.52 -11.69
C LEU A 132 -31.10 0.87 -11.18
N GLN A 133 -31.28 2.07 -10.61
CA GLN A 133 -32.57 2.55 -10.09
C GLN A 133 -33.30 3.50 -11.05
N SER A 134 -32.73 3.87 -12.19
CA SER A 134 -33.39 4.65 -13.24
C SER A 134 -33.84 3.72 -14.40
N PRO A 135 -35.10 3.81 -14.93
CA PRO A 135 -35.95 4.99 -14.93
C PRO A 135 -37.22 4.81 -14.08
N ALA A 136 -37.47 5.71 -13.16
CA ALA A 136 -38.83 5.91 -12.73
C ALA A 136 -39.61 6.53 -13.93
N GLU A 137 -40.68 5.86 -14.38
CA GLU A 137 -41.70 6.49 -15.15
C GLU A 137 -42.09 7.82 -14.53
N GLU A 138 -42.27 8.87 -15.33
CA GLU A 138 -42.71 10.18 -14.84
C GLU A 138 -43.98 10.00 -13.99
N GLY A 139 -43.85 10.23 -12.66
CA GLY A 139 -44.98 10.12 -11.73
C GLY A 139 -44.84 9.04 -10.62
N ALA A 140 -43.81 8.19 -10.63
CA ALA A 140 -43.59 7.22 -9.55
C ALA A 140 -42.99 7.89 -8.31
N PRO A 141 -43.40 7.52 -7.06
CA PRO A 141 -42.82 8.07 -5.85
C PRO A 141 -41.32 7.73 -5.81
N GLN A 142 -40.47 8.76 -5.55
CA GLN A 142 -39.03 8.60 -5.45
C GLN A 142 -38.71 7.46 -4.49
N LYS A 143 -38.24 6.34 -5.03
CA LYS A 143 -37.71 5.24 -4.20
C LYS A 143 -36.54 5.79 -3.40
N LYS A 144 -36.56 5.59 -2.08
CA LYS A 144 -35.45 5.93 -1.18
C LYS A 144 -34.15 5.41 -1.81
N LYS A 145 -33.16 6.31 -2.01
CA LYS A 145 -31.82 5.93 -2.46
C LYS A 145 -31.33 4.77 -1.59
N LEU A 146 -30.95 3.67 -2.22
CA LEU A 146 -30.33 2.53 -1.55
C LEU A 146 -28.91 2.93 -1.15
N GLU A 147 -28.75 3.58 -0.01
CA GLU A 147 -27.43 3.85 0.56
C GLU A 147 -26.99 2.63 1.36
N ILE A 148 -25.72 2.22 1.16
CA ILE A 148 -25.12 1.17 1.98
C ILE A 148 -25.12 1.65 3.43
N SER A 149 -25.94 1.01 4.27
CA SER A 149 -26.01 1.33 5.71
C SER A 149 -24.62 1.22 6.35
N GLY A 150 -24.26 2.19 7.20
CA GLY A 150 -22.97 2.20 7.91
C GLY A 150 -22.70 0.92 8.70
N TRP A 151 -23.76 0.26 9.22
CA TRP A 151 -23.64 -1.03 9.90
C TRP A 151 -23.24 -2.17 8.94
N ILE A 152 -23.84 -2.26 7.77
CA ILE A 152 -23.50 -3.26 6.75
C ILE A 152 -22.04 -3.05 6.31
N ALA A 153 -21.62 -1.81 6.08
CA ALA A 153 -20.23 -1.49 5.76
C ALA A 153 -19.26 -1.94 6.88
N ALA A 154 -19.60 -1.66 8.13
CA ALA A 154 -18.77 -2.06 9.29
C ALA A 154 -18.65 -3.59 9.40
N VAL A 155 -19.73 -4.33 9.25
CA VAL A 155 -19.73 -5.80 9.27
C VAL A 155 -18.86 -6.36 8.13
N ASN A 156 -18.98 -5.82 6.91
CA ASN A 156 -18.14 -6.23 5.78
C ASN A 156 -16.66 -5.97 6.03
N ILE A 157 -16.31 -4.83 6.62
CA ILE A 157 -14.91 -4.50 6.96
C ILE A 157 -14.38 -5.49 7.99
N VAL A 158 -15.12 -5.74 9.08
CA VAL A 158 -14.70 -6.69 10.13
C VAL A 158 -14.52 -8.10 9.56
N PHE A 159 -15.47 -8.56 8.75
CA PHE A 159 -15.38 -9.85 8.09
C PHE A 159 -14.17 -9.93 7.15
N SER A 160 -13.96 -8.91 6.31
CA SER A 160 -12.82 -8.86 5.38
C SER A 160 -11.49 -8.85 6.11
N VAL A 161 -11.34 -8.03 7.15
CA VAL A 161 -10.12 -7.98 7.96
C VAL A 161 -9.88 -9.32 8.65
N GLY A 162 -10.92 -9.92 9.25
CA GLY A 162 -10.85 -11.26 9.85
C GLY A 162 -10.43 -12.33 8.86
N PHE A 163 -11.02 -12.33 7.66
CA PHE A 163 -10.67 -13.22 6.58
C PHE A 163 -9.20 -13.09 6.16
N PHE A 164 -8.71 -11.85 5.97
CA PHE A 164 -7.31 -11.63 5.59
C PHE A 164 -6.32 -12.01 6.71
N ILE A 165 -6.65 -11.77 7.98
CA ILE A 165 -5.86 -12.24 9.12
C ILE A 165 -5.81 -13.77 9.13
N PHE A 166 -6.95 -14.43 8.94
CA PHE A 166 -7.03 -15.88 8.86
C PHE A 166 -6.17 -16.42 7.70
N MET A 167 -6.37 -15.92 6.49
CA MET A 167 -5.67 -16.39 5.29
C MET A 167 -4.15 -16.16 5.34
N TYR A 168 -3.71 -14.99 5.82
CA TYR A 168 -2.30 -14.59 5.69
C TYR A 168 -1.51 -14.60 7.00
N LYS A 169 -2.13 -14.83 8.14
CA LYS A 169 -1.43 -14.94 9.43
C LYS A 169 -1.66 -16.27 10.11
N PHE A 170 -2.91 -16.73 10.15
CA PHE A 170 -3.28 -17.96 10.85
C PHE A 170 -2.98 -19.21 10.01
N LEU A 171 -3.46 -19.28 8.78
CA LEU A 171 -3.35 -20.47 7.93
C LEU A 171 -1.90 -20.85 7.59
N PRO A 172 -0.99 -19.94 7.17
CA PRO A 172 0.42 -20.27 6.97
C PRO A 172 1.10 -20.76 8.25
N LEU A 173 0.81 -20.10 9.39
CA LEU A 173 1.35 -20.50 10.68
C LEU A 173 0.88 -21.90 11.10
N LEU A 174 -0.40 -22.20 10.88
CA LEU A 174 -0.96 -23.54 11.14
C LEU A 174 -0.29 -24.59 10.25
N ALA A 175 -0.23 -24.35 8.94
CA ALA A 175 0.37 -25.27 7.99
C ALA A 175 1.85 -25.56 8.33
N THR A 176 2.63 -24.52 8.64
CA THR A 176 4.03 -24.70 9.03
C THR A 176 4.18 -25.42 10.38
N THR A 177 3.23 -25.21 11.31
CA THR A 177 3.22 -25.92 12.59
C THR A 177 2.93 -27.42 12.41
N GLU A 178 2.04 -27.79 11.49
CA GLU A 178 1.79 -29.19 11.16
C GLU A 178 3.00 -29.81 10.43
N LEU A 179 3.64 -29.10 9.50
CA LEU A 179 4.88 -29.56 8.85
C LEU A 179 6.00 -29.85 9.87
N LYS A 180 6.12 -29.03 10.92
CA LYS A 180 7.05 -29.28 12.01
C LYS A 180 6.79 -30.60 12.75
N ARG A 181 5.52 -31.06 12.84
CA ARG A 181 5.16 -32.34 13.45
C ARG A 181 5.65 -33.53 12.61
N VAL A 182 5.66 -33.37 11.28
CA VAL A 182 6.09 -34.39 10.33
C VAL A 182 7.62 -34.48 10.27
N ASN A 183 8.30 -33.31 10.25
CA ASN A 183 9.77 -33.26 10.18
C ASN A 183 10.33 -32.15 11.09
N PRO A 184 11.16 -32.52 12.10
CA PRO A 184 11.72 -31.57 13.05
C PRO A 184 12.57 -30.43 12.44
N VAL A 185 13.10 -30.60 11.22
CA VAL A 185 13.85 -29.56 10.50
C VAL A 185 13.01 -28.29 10.33
N PHE A 186 11.71 -28.41 10.10
CA PHE A 186 10.78 -27.27 10.04
C PHE A 186 10.56 -26.57 11.40
N GLY A 187 11.10 -27.12 12.48
CA GLY A 187 11.08 -26.49 13.81
C GLY A 187 12.20 -25.47 14.02
N GLN A 188 13.26 -25.52 13.20
CA GLN A 188 14.34 -24.54 13.26
C GLN A 188 13.81 -23.13 12.95
N GLN A 189 14.22 -22.11 13.73
CA GLN A 189 13.70 -20.75 13.67
C GLN A 189 13.67 -20.17 12.24
N VAL A 190 14.81 -20.25 11.55
CA VAL A 190 14.95 -19.69 10.19
C VAL A 190 14.08 -20.46 9.20
N VAL A 191 14.17 -21.80 9.22
CA VAL A 191 13.41 -22.67 8.31
C VAL A 191 11.90 -22.48 8.53
N PHE A 192 11.45 -22.43 9.79
CA PHE A 192 10.04 -22.20 10.13
C PHE A 192 9.51 -20.91 9.52
N ASN A 193 10.20 -19.77 9.74
CA ASN A 193 9.74 -18.48 9.25
C ASN A 193 9.87 -18.34 7.73
N LEU A 194 10.85 -18.99 7.12
CA LEU A 194 10.98 -19.05 5.66
C LEU A 194 9.81 -19.83 5.04
N VAL A 195 9.52 -21.03 5.55
CA VAL A 195 8.42 -21.87 5.04
C VAL A 195 7.07 -21.19 5.26
N ASP A 196 6.82 -20.63 6.45
CA ASP A 196 5.61 -19.83 6.73
C ASP A 196 5.46 -18.67 5.75
N GLY A 197 6.56 -17.96 5.48
CA GLY A 197 6.58 -16.85 4.54
C GLY A 197 6.33 -17.29 3.09
N LEU A 198 6.91 -18.41 2.66
CA LEU A 198 6.68 -18.98 1.32
C LEU A 198 5.23 -19.45 1.15
N ILE A 199 4.64 -20.13 2.14
CA ILE A 199 3.23 -20.51 2.11
C ILE A 199 2.34 -19.28 2.01
N ARG A 200 2.60 -18.24 2.80
CA ARG A 200 1.87 -16.97 2.75
C ARG A 200 1.97 -16.30 1.40
N LEU A 201 3.18 -16.24 0.83
CA LEU A 201 3.41 -15.67 -0.49
C LEU A 201 2.67 -16.46 -1.57
N ALA A 202 2.73 -17.80 -1.52
CA ALA A 202 2.00 -18.66 -2.45
C ALA A 202 0.48 -18.44 -2.36
N LEU A 203 -0.09 -18.37 -1.15
CA LEU A 203 -1.51 -18.08 -0.93
C LEU A 203 -1.90 -16.70 -1.48
N PHE A 204 -1.05 -15.70 -1.31
CA PHE A 204 -1.27 -14.36 -1.85
C PHE A 204 -1.27 -14.36 -3.37
N LEU A 205 -0.27 -14.95 -4.00
CA LEU A 205 -0.18 -15.02 -5.45
C LEU A 205 -1.34 -15.82 -6.04
N LEU A 206 -1.72 -16.93 -5.40
CA LEU A 206 -2.86 -17.75 -5.81
C LEU A 206 -4.18 -16.96 -5.70
N PHE A 207 -4.36 -16.18 -4.62
CA PHE A 207 -5.53 -15.32 -4.44
C PHE A 207 -5.62 -14.25 -5.53
N ILE A 208 -4.52 -13.51 -5.77
CA ILE A 208 -4.47 -12.46 -6.82
C ILE A 208 -4.69 -13.06 -8.21
N TRP A 209 -4.04 -14.19 -8.50
CA TRP A 209 -4.24 -14.89 -9.76
C TRP A 209 -5.70 -15.36 -9.91
N GLY A 210 -6.26 -15.99 -8.89
CA GLY A 210 -7.64 -16.47 -8.89
C GLY A 210 -8.66 -15.35 -9.11
N THR A 211 -8.48 -14.20 -8.43
CA THR A 211 -9.37 -13.03 -8.62
C THR A 211 -9.23 -12.42 -10.01
N SER A 212 -8.05 -12.49 -10.64
CA SER A 212 -7.82 -11.97 -12.00
C SER A 212 -8.63 -12.72 -13.09
N LEU A 213 -9.15 -13.92 -12.78
CA LEU A 213 -9.99 -14.69 -13.69
C LEU A 213 -11.42 -14.14 -13.78
N TRP A 214 -11.87 -13.35 -12.82
CA TRP A 214 -13.20 -12.72 -12.84
C TRP A 214 -13.20 -11.48 -13.72
N LYS A 215 -14.21 -11.39 -14.61
CA LYS A 215 -14.31 -10.29 -15.58
C LYS A 215 -14.34 -8.92 -14.92
N ASP A 216 -15.09 -8.76 -13.83
CA ASP A 216 -15.22 -7.49 -13.11
C ASP A 216 -13.90 -7.06 -12.47
N ILE A 217 -13.16 -7.99 -11.87
CA ILE A 217 -11.84 -7.72 -11.30
C ILE A 217 -10.82 -7.40 -12.40
N ARG A 218 -10.88 -8.13 -13.53
CA ARG A 218 -10.02 -7.83 -14.68
C ARG A 218 -10.27 -6.41 -15.19
N ARG A 219 -11.51 -5.94 -15.17
CA ARG A 219 -11.89 -4.59 -15.57
C ARG A 219 -11.30 -3.54 -14.58
N VAL A 220 -11.34 -3.80 -13.27
CA VAL A 220 -10.63 -2.98 -12.27
C VAL A 220 -9.12 -2.96 -12.55
N TYR A 221 -8.52 -4.07 -12.98
CA TYR A 221 -7.10 -4.11 -13.35
C TYR A 221 -6.78 -3.33 -14.62
N GLN A 222 -7.74 -3.14 -15.53
CA GLN A 222 -7.60 -2.22 -16.68
C GLN A 222 -7.61 -0.76 -16.20
N TYR A 223 -8.51 -0.37 -15.29
CA TYR A 223 -8.49 0.97 -14.67
C TYR A 223 -7.21 1.22 -13.88
N HIS A 224 -6.64 0.18 -13.24
CA HIS A 224 -5.33 0.27 -12.59
C HIS A 224 -4.19 0.50 -13.60
N GLY A 225 -4.26 -0.14 -14.77
CA GLY A 225 -3.35 0.16 -15.89
C GLY A 225 -3.49 1.58 -16.40
N ALA A 226 -4.74 2.10 -16.48
CA ALA A 226 -5.01 3.49 -16.88
C ALA A 226 -4.41 4.49 -15.88
N GLU A 227 -4.57 4.24 -14.58
CA GLU A 227 -3.96 5.04 -13.53
C GLU A 227 -2.44 5.14 -13.72
N HIS A 228 -1.73 4.00 -13.86
CA HIS A 228 -0.28 3.97 -14.03
C HIS A 228 0.19 4.74 -15.26
N LYS A 229 -0.46 4.55 -16.41
CA LYS A 229 -0.11 5.26 -17.65
C LYS A 229 -0.29 6.77 -17.52
N THR A 230 -1.38 7.20 -16.87
CA THR A 230 -1.69 8.61 -16.64
C THR A 230 -0.67 9.26 -15.68
N VAL A 231 -0.28 8.55 -14.61
CA VAL A 231 0.75 9.02 -13.67
C VAL A 231 2.10 9.17 -14.38
N PHE A 232 2.51 8.21 -15.21
CA PHE A 232 3.75 8.32 -15.98
C PHE A 232 3.74 9.50 -16.96
N ALA A 233 2.65 9.69 -17.72
CA ALA A 233 2.53 10.82 -18.65
C ALA A 233 2.65 12.15 -17.92
N PHE A 234 2.03 12.25 -16.74
CA PHE A 234 2.12 13.44 -15.87
C PHE A 234 3.52 13.67 -15.34
N GLU A 235 4.21 12.64 -14.85
CA GLU A 235 5.58 12.73 -14.32
C GLU A 235 6.61 13.13 -15.38
N ASP A 236 6.40 12.68 -16.62
CA ASP A 236 7.25 13.07 -17.75
C ASP A 236 6.90 14.47 -18.30
N GLY A 237 5.89 15.15 -17.72
CA GLY A 237 5.47 16.49 -18.17
C GLY A 237 4.82 16.52 -19.55
N ASN A 238 4.35 15.36 -20.06
CA ASN A 238 3.70 15.26 -21.36
C ASN A 238 2.20 15.62 -21.29
N SER A 239 1.58 15.83 -22.46
CA SER A 239 0.16 16.11 -22.57
C SER A 239 -0.67 14.96 -22.00
N LEU A 240 -1.70 15.29 -21.24
CA LEU A 240 -2.68 14.33 -20.70
C LEU A 240 -3.82 14.12 -21.70
N ASP A 241 -3.50 13.66 -22.88
CA ASP A 241 -4.47 13.17 -23.86
C ASP A 241 -4.40 11.63 -23.95
N THR A 242 -5.49 11.01 -24.39
CA THR A 242 -5.61 9.55 -24.41
C THR A 242 -4.54 8.88 -25.27
N ALA A 243 -4.18 9.48 -26.41
CA ALA A 243 -3.17 8.90 -27.31
C ALA A 243 -1.77 8.88 -26.68
N THR A 244 -1.39 9.99 -26.05
CA THR A 244 -0.11 10.10 -25.33
C THR A 244 -0.08 9.14 -24.12
N VAL A 245 -1.13 9.12 -23.30
CA VAL A 245 -1.23 8.25 -22.12
C VAL A 245 -1.18 6.77 -22.52
N GLN A 246 -1.83 6.37 -23.60
CA GLN A 246 -1.78 5.00 -24.09
C GLN A 246 -0.39 4.52 -24.52
N GLY A 247 0.54 5.42 -24.81
CA GLY A 247 1.94 5.10 -25.14
C GLY A 247 2.76 4.63 -23.94
N TYR A 248 2.31 4.88 -22.71
CA TYR A 248 3.08 4.56 -21.49
C TYR A 248 2.89 3.13 -21.01
N SER A 249 3.80 2.71 -20.10
CA SER A 249 3.78 1.40 -19.46
C SER A 249 2.68 1.31 -18.40
N THR A 250 2.10 0.12 -18.23
CA THR A 250 1.22 -0.20 -17.10
C THR A 250 1.99 -0.60 -15.83
N TYR A 251 3.33 -0.69 -15.87
CA TYR A 251 4.15 -1.12 -14.72
C TYR A 251 4.80 0.07 -14.04
N HIS A 252 4.28 0.45 -12.86
CA HIS A 252 4.75 1.63 -12.13
C HIS A 252 5.46 1.23 -10.82
N PRO A 253 6.68 1.74 -10.52
CA PRO A 253 7.48 1.30 -9.38
C PRO A 253 6.88 1.69 -8.02
N ARG A 254 6.06 2.74 -7.96
CA ARG A 254 5.42 3.24 -6.72
C ARG A 254 4.00 2.71 -6.48
N CYS A 255 3.63 1.64 -7.14
CA CYS A 255 2.31 1.04 -7.01
C CYS A 255 2.07 0.42 -5.63
N GLY A 256 0.84 0.56 -5.11
CA GLY A 256 0.43 -0.04 -3.85
C GLY A 256 0.50 -1.57 -3.80
N THR A 257 0.35 -2.27 -4.95
CA THR A 257 0.52 -3.72 -5.01
C THR A 257 1.97 -4.16 -4.82
N SER A 258 2.94 -3.36 -5.31
CA SER A 258 4.37 -3.55 -5.04
C SER A 258 4.68 -3.41 -3.54
N PHE A 259 3.99 -2.49 -2.85
CA PHE A 259 4.10 -2.33 -1.41
C PHE A 259 3.68 -3.59 -0.65
N LEU A 260 2.57 -4.23 -1.02
CA LEU A 260 2.11 -5.47 -0.38
C LEU A 260 3.13 -6.60 -0.52
N MET A 261 3.73 -6.75 -1.71
CA MET A 261 4.78 -7.75 -1.95
C MET A 261 6.00 -7.49 -1.04
N THR A 262 6.45 -6.23 -0.95
CA THR A 262 7.56 -5.82 -0.09
C THR A 262 7.25 -6.09 1.39
N VAL A 263 6.05 -5.78 1.87
CA VAL A 263 5.59 -6.10 3.23
C VAL A 263 5.69 -7.61 3.51
N MET A 264 5.30 -8.45 2.56
CA MET A 264 5.38 -9.90 2.73
C MET A 264 6.82 -10.40 2.84
N ILE A 265 7.71 -9.90 1.98
CA ILE A 265 9.13 -10.29 1.99
C ILE A 265 9.80 -9.81 3.29
N ILE A 266 9.63 -8.53 3.65
CA ILE A 266 10.22 -7.96 4.86
C ILE A 266 9.72 -8.67 6.11
N SER A 267 8.44 -9.05 6.15
CA SER A 267 7.89 -9.76 7.29
C SER A 267 8.57 -11.11 7.56
N ILE A 268 9.09 -11.80 6.53
CA ILE A 268 9.86 -13.05 6.71
C ILE A 268 11.10 -12.77 7.56
N PHE A 269 11.89 -11.76 7.16
CA PHE A 269 13.12 -11.39 7.86
C PHE A 269 12.84 -10.87 9.27
N VAL A 270 11.83 -10.02 9.43
CA VAL A 270 11.48 -9.47 10.75
C VAL A 270 11.06 -10.59 11.69
N TYR A 271 10.24 -11.56 11.27
CA TYR A 271 9.83 -12.65 12.17
C TYR A 271 10.96 -13.60 12.54
N MET A 272 12.03 -13.69 11.74
CA MET A 272 13.23 -14.45 12.09
C MET A 272 13.97 -13.88 13.30
N LEU A 273 13.82 -12.59 13.58
CA LEU A 273 14.45 -11.91 14.71
C LEU A 273 13.81 -12.26 16.07
N PHE A 274 12.62 -12.88 16.06
CA PHE A 274 11.83 -13.16 17.27
C PHE A 274 11.82 -14.68 17.55
N PRO A 275 12.64 -15.17 18.49
CA PRO A 275 12.77 -16.59 18.78
C PRO A 275 11.61 -17.11 19.66
N VAL A 276 10.38 -17.00 19.15
CA VAL A 276 9.17 -17.46 19.84
C VAL A 276 8.82 -18.85 19.35
N THR A 277 8.44 -19.75 20.26
CA THR A 277 8.25 -21.17 19.94
C THR A 277 6.80 -21.63 19.96
N THR A 278 5.93 -20.99 20.79
CA THR A 278 4.53 -21.40 20.92
C THR A 278 3.66 -20.80 19.79
N PHE A 279 2.64 -21.56 19.37
CA PHE A 279 1.74 -21.14 18.28
C PHE A 279 1.10 -19.77 18.54
N TRP A 280 0.46 -19.60 19.69
CA TRP A 280 -0.28 -18.38 20.01
C TRP A 280 0.63 -17.14 20.17
N ALA A 281 1.82 -17.32 20.74
CA ALA A 281 2.78 -16.23 20.83
C ALA A 281 3.33 -15.85 19.45
N ARG A 282 3.58 -16.81 18.55
CA ARG A 282 3.92 -16.53 17.16
C ARG A 282 2.80 -15.79 16.44
N PHE A 283 1.55 -16.21 16.64
CA PHE A 283 0.39 -15.53 16.06
C PHE A 283 0.25 -14.10 16.58
N ALA A 284 0.34 -13.90 17.90
CA ALA A 284 0.28 -12.56 18.52
C ALA A 284 1.37 -11.62 17.98
N ILE A 285 2.61 -12.08 17.90
CA ILE A 285 3.74 -11.31 17.34
C ILE A 285 3.46 -10.91 15.88
N ARG A 286 2.88 -11.80 15.06
CA ARG A 286 2.55 -11.48 13.67
C ARG A 286 1.51 -10.36 13.55
N ILE A 287 0.63 -10.22 14.53
CA ILE A 287 -0.35 -9.13 14.57
C ILE A 287 0.29 -7.84 15.11
N VAL A 288 0.98 -7.92 16.25
CA VAL A 288 1.59 -6.76 16.91
C VAL A 288 2.64 -6.07 16.05
N LEU A 289 3.41 -6.85 15.28
CA LEU A 289 4.44 -6.30 14.40
C LEU A 289 3.91 -5.77 13.06
N LEU A 290 2.63 -5.92 12.73
CA LEU A 290 2.07 -5.42 11.47
C LEU A 290 2.35 -3.94 11.24
N PRO A 291 2.09 -3.02 12.20
CA PRO A 291 2.39 -1.60 12.00
C PRO A 291 3.88 -1.34 11.75
N VAL A 292 4.75 -2.03 12.50
CA VAL A 292 6.22 -1.87 12.37
C VAL A 292 6.70 -2.34 10.99
N ILE A 293 6.25 -3.52 10.55
CA ILE A 293 6.60 -4.08 9.23
C ILE A 293 6.08 -3.18 8.12
N THR A 294 4.85 -2.67 8.25
CA THR A 294 4.24 -1.74 7.29
C THR A 294 5.06 -0.46 7.17
N GLY A 295 5.38 0.17 8.31
CA GLY A 295 6.17 1.39 8.32
C GLY A 295 7.58 1.19 7.77
N LEU A 296 8.24 0.09 8.12
CA LEU A 296 9.55 -0.25 7.56
C LEU A 296 9.49 -0.47 6.05
N SER A 297 8.50 -1.20 5.57
CA SER A 297 8.32 -1.45 4.14
C SER A 297 8.11 -0.15 3.37
N TYR A 298 7.37 0.79 3.96
CA TYR A 298 7.19 2.13 3.39
C TYR A 298 8.52 2.87 3.24
N GLU A 299 9.35 2.88 4.29
CA GLU A 299 10.66 3.55 4.25
C GLU A 299 11.59 2.92 3.20
N ILE A 300 11.60 1.59 3.11
CA ILE A 300 12.43 0.88 2.11
C ILE A 300 12.00 1.22 0.68
N ILE A 301 10.69 1.20 0.41
CA ILE A 301 10.19 1.53 -0.93
C ILE A 301 10.47 2.99 -1.28
N ARG A 302 10.27 3.91 -0.35
CA ARG A 302 10.57 5.33 -0.53
C ARG A 302 12.06 5.54 -0.83
N PHE A 303 12.93 4.89 -0.08
CA PHE A 303 14.37 4.93 -0.33
C PHE A 303 14.74 4.33 -1.69
N ALA A 304 14.17 3.17 -2.04
CA ALA A 304 14.41 2.51 -3.33
C ALA A 304 13.95 3.36 -4.52
N ALA A 305 12.83 4.06 -4.38
CA ALA A 305 12.31 4.96 -5.42
C ALA A 305 13.28 6.12 -5.73
N LYS A 306 13.94 6.64 -4.69
CA LYS A 306 14.96 7.71 -4.84
C LYS A 306 16.31 7.20 -5.35
N HIS A 307 16.66 5.95 -5.05
CA HIS A 307 17.96 5.35 -5.38
C HIS A 307 17.80 4.19 -6.36
N ARG A 308 17.32 4.48 -7.57
CA ARG A 308 16.97 3.47 -8.61
C ARG A 308 18.12 2.53 -8.99
N GLY A 309 19.39 2.95 -8.81
CA GLY A 309 20.59 2.11 -9.04
C GLY A 309 21.05 1.27 -7.85
N SER A 310 20.35 1.31 -6.72
CA SER A 310 20.77 0.62 -5.50
C SER A 310 20.26 -0.83 -5.43
N LEU A 311 20.89 -1.64 -4.54
CA LEU A 311 20.39 -2.98 -4.21
C LEU A 311 18.94 -2.97 -3.71
N PHE A 312 18.51 -1.88 -3.09
CA PHE A 312 17.12 -1.70 -2.62
C PHE A 312 16.11 -1.63 -3.77
N ALA A 313 16.51 -1.14 -4.95
CA ALA A 313 15.66 -1.18 -6.14
C ALA A 313 15.30 -2.62 -6.54
N LEU A 314 16.17 -3.60 -6.28
CA LEU A 314 15.88 -5.01 -6.50
C LEU A 314 14.71 -5.51 -5.64
N MET A 315 14.49 -4.92 -4.45
CA MET A 315 13.36 -5.28 -3.59
C MET A 315 12.00 -4.86 -4.16
N THR A 316 11.97 -3.92 -5.12
CA THR A 316 10.74 -3.53 -5.82
C THR A 316 10.43 -4.43 -7.02
N ALA A 317 11.42 -5.17 -7.53
CA ALA A 317 11.27 -6.03 -8.71
C ALA A 317 10.15 -7.11 -8.56
N PRO A 318 10.00 -7.82 -7.41
CA PRO A 318 8.89 -8.74 -7.22
C PRO A 318 7.52 -8.05 -7.32
N GLY A 319 7.43 -6.79 -6.85
CA GLY A 319 6.22 -5.99 -6.97
C GLY A 319 5.90 -5.62 -8.42
N LEU A 320 6.90 -5.23 -9.20
CA LEU A 320 6.73 -4.98 -10.65
C LEU A 320 6.31 -6.24 -11.40
N TRP A 321 6.86 -7.40 -11.01
CA TRP A 321 6.43 -8.68 -11.58
C TRP A 321 4.96 -8.98 -11.26
N LEU A 322 4.50 -8.71 -10.05
CA LEU A 322 3.10 -8.89 -9.64
C LEU A 322 2.14 -8.04 -10.48
N GLN A 323 2.56 -6.87 -10.94
CA GLN A 323 1.75 -5.98 -11.78
C GLN A 323 1.39 -6.62 -13.13
N ARG A 324 2.11 -7.64 -13.60
CA ARG A 324 1.69 -8.42 -14.79
C ARG A 324 0.33 -9.08 -14.62
N ILE A 325 -0.09 -9.29 -13.38
CA ILE A 325 -1.42 -9.85 -13.05
C ILE A 325 -2.37 -8.73 -12.68
N THR A 326 -1.92 -7.77 -11.86
CA THR A 326 -2.77 -6.74 -11.23
C THR A 326 -2.96 -5.48 -12.07
N THR A 327 -2.30 -5.35 -13.23
CA THR A 327 -2.56 -4.30 -14.21
C THR A 327 -2.80 -4.93 -15.58
N GLN A 328 -3.77 -4.37 -16.32
CA GLN A 328 -4.10 -4.79 -17.68
C GLN A 328 -4.09 -3.57 -18.61
N PRO A 329 -3.84 -3.75 -19.92
CA PRO A 329 -3.98 -2.66 -20.89
C PRO A 329 -5.39 -2.05 -20.83
N PRO A 330 -5.50 -0.72 -20.57
CA PRO A 330 -6.80 -0.06 -20.53
C PRO A 330 -7.32 0.24 -21.93
N GLU A 331 -8.64 0.34 -22.03
CA GLU A 331 -9.33 0.96 -23.18
C GLU A 331 -9.24 2.50 -23.08
N ASP A 332 -9.45 3.21 -24.21
CA ASP A 332 -9.38 4.67 -24.24
C ASP A 332 -10.36 5.33 -23.28
N ALA A 333 -11.56 4.77 -23.15
CA ALA A 333 -12.55 5.23 -22.20
C ALA A 333 -12.12 5.13 -20.73
N GLN A 334 -11.26 4.16 -20.41
CA GLN A 334 -10.70 3.98 -19.08
C GLN A 334 -9.54 4.94 -18.82
N ALA A 335 -8.69 5.17 -19.84
CA ALA A 335 -7.64 6.18 -19.80
C ALA A 335 -8.23 7.59 -19.61
N GLU A 336 -9.32 7.92 -20.30
CA GLU A 336 -10.06 9.17 -20.14
C GLU A 336 -10.51 9.38 -18.69
N CYS A 337 -11.06 8.36 -18.02
CA CYS A 337 -11.44 8.47 -16.60
C CYS A 337 -10.23 8.81 -15.71
N ALA A 338 -9.08 8.19 -15.95
CA ALA A 338 -7.87 8.47 -15.17
C ALA A 338 -7.34 9.89 -15.40
N ILE A 339 -7.37 10.37 -16.66
CA ILE A 339 -7.00 11.74 -17.04
C ILE A 339 -7.93 12.74 -16.34
N VAL A 340 -9.24 12.56 -16.46
CA VAL A 340 -10.24 13.44 -15.84
C VAL A 340 -10.07 13.50 -14.32
N ALA A 341 -9.84 12.35 -13.67
CA ALA A 341 -9.61 12.31 -12.22
C ALA A 341 -8.35 13.10 -11.84
N LEU A 342 -7.25 12.94 -12.60
CA LEU A 342 -6.02 13.66 -12.36
C LEU A 342 -6.17 15.16 -12.57
N ASP A 343 -6.80 15.59 -13.67
CA ASP A 343 -7.04 17.00 -13.97
C ASP A 343 -7.86 17.69 -12.87
N HIS A 344 -8.90 17.02 -12.36
CA HIS A 344 -9.69 17.55 -11.25
C HIS A 344 -8.88 17.67 -9.96
N ALA A 345 -8.06 16.66 -9.62
CA ALA A 345 -7.18 16.70 -8.44
C ALA A 345 -6.16 17.83 -8.56
N MET A 346 -5.52 17.98 -9.74
CA MET A 346 -4.50 19.02 -9.98
C MET A 346 -5.08 20.42 -10.06
N SER A 347 -6.29 20.58 -10.61
CA SER A 347 -7.00 21.86 -10.63
C SER A 347 -7.30 22.35 -9.22
N LEU A 348 -7.72 21.44 -8.32
CA LEU A 348 -7.97 21.77 -6.91
C LEU A 348 -6.67 22.05 -6.15
N GLU A 349 -5.58 21.32 -6.44
CA GLU A 349 -4.23 21.57 -5.89
C GLU A 349 -3.74 22.98 -6.23
N LYS A 350 -3.84 23.39 -7.50
CA LYS A 350 -3.45 24.75 -7.97
C LYS A 350 -4.25 25.85 -7.28
N GLN A 351 -5.55 25.67 -7.07
CA GLN A 351 -6.40 26.64 -6.37
C GLN A 351 -5.97 26.86 -4.92
N ARG A 352 -5.31 25.88 -4.29
CA ARG A 352 -4.82 25.97 -2.93
C ARG A 352 -3.40 26.52 -2.79
N GLY A 353 -2.78 26.92 -3.89
CA GLY A 353 -1.44 27.52 -3.91
C GLY A 353 -0.32 26.51 -3.66
N GLY A 354 -0.57 25.22 -3.90
CA GLY A 354 0.47 24.20 -3.86
C GLY A 354 1.50 24.45 -4.96
N GLU A 355 2.76 24.68 -4.62
CA GLU A 355 3.85 24.65 -5.59
C GLU A 355 3.98 23.24 -6.14
N LEU A 356 3.85 23.13 -7.47
CA LEU A 356 4.11 21.88 -8.18
C LEU A 356 5.63 21.73 -8.29
N VAL A 357 6.25 21.15 -7.29
CA VAL A 357 7.64 20.71 -7.39
C VAL A 357 7.64 19.39 -8.13
N ILE A 358 7.89 19.44 -9.44
CA ILE A 358 8.23 18.27 -10.26
C ILE A 358 9.72 18.06 -10.03
N ALA A 359 10.09 16.96 -9.38
CA ALA A 359 11.48 16.58 -9.17
C ALA A 359 12.01 15.78 -10.35
#